data_21c2cb8425bc240365a880e937494526
#
_entry.id   21c2cb8425bc240365a880e937494526
#
_cell.length_a   1.000
_cell.length_b   1.000
_cell.length_c   1.000
_cell.angle_alpha   90.00
_cell.angle_beta   90.00
_cell.angle_gamma   90.00
#
_symmetry.space_group_name_H-M   'P 1'
#
loop_
_entity.id
_entity.type
_entity.pdbx_description
1 polymer ?
#
loop_
_entity_poly.entity_id
_entity_poly.type
_entity_poly.pdbx_seq_one_letter_code
_entity_poly.pdbx_strand_id
1 'polypeptide(L)'
;MKNRNMKQKITIAFGAVVICFFVTVGALFYGMVNISTRYAQFYKNNHEAIVRVDKVKIYTLATIQNLVEAMINDDPTATKTYLSNVDSYRAGLEENAGWFLEHYNGDMTLINQFHTQLQATSEVTNKVIEYLSTGSDSAKEQARLTFIDEFDPEVSKLEGILDQFSDQVTDLVGNEYNSSMQTRNVLFIVGIIIAVSYTHLTLPTT
;
A
#
# COMPACT_ATOMS: atom_id res chain seq x y z
N MET A 1 57.05 1.51 14.31
CA MET A 1 56.61 0.86 15.57
C MET A 1 57.75 0.31 16.42
N LYS A 2 59.02 0.53 16.04
CA LYS A 2 60.20 -0.18 16.64
C LYS A 2 60.61 0.29 18.04
N ASN A 3 60.12 1.42 18.58
CA ASN A 3 60.57 1.94 19.88
C ASN A 3 59.46 2.15 20.95
N ARG A 4 58.37 1.41 20.90
CA ARG A 4 57.30 1.52 21.91
C ARG A 4 57.45 0.39 22.94
N ASN A 5 57.34 0.79 24.26
CA ASN A 5 57.38 -0.12 25.38
C ASN A 5 56.20 -1.12 25.29
N MET A 6 56.36 -2.34 25.75
CA MET A 6 55.34 -3.39 25.72
C MET A 6 53.96 -2.97 26.24
N LYS A 7 53.95 -2.19 27.33
CA LYS A 7 52.73 -1.57 27.88
C LYS A 7 52.02 -0.72 26.87
N GLN A 8 52.71 0.14 26.13
CA GLN A 8 52.11 1.02 25.10
C GLN A 8 51.53 0.24 23.92
N LYS A 9 52.19 -0.87 23.51
CA LYS A 9 51.67 -1.73 22.44
C LYS A 9 50.38 -2.39 22.83
N ILE A 10 50.26 -2.90 24.07
CA ILE A 10 49.06 -3.54 24.62
C ILE A 10 47.93 -2.50 24.74
N THR A 11 48.20 -1.29 25.27
CA THR A 11 47.20 -0.23 25.39
C THR A 11 46.63 0.23 24.03
N ILE A 12 47.49 0.32 23.01
CA ILE A 12 47.06 0.71 21.66
C ILE A 12 46.22 -0.41 21.02
N ALA A 13 46.64 -1.68 21.16
CA ALA A 13 45.88 -2.80 20.64
C ALA A 13 44.50 -2.90 21.31
N PHE A 14 44.43 -2.75 22.63
CA PHE A 14 43.18 -2.75 23.39
C PHE A 14 42.31 -1.58 23.00
N GLY A 15 42.87 -0.35 22.87
CA GLY A 15 42.15 0.82 22.41
C GLY A 15 41.55 0.65 21.01
N ALA A 16 42.32 0.04 20.07
CA ALA A 16 41.80 -0.25 18.73
C ALA A 16 40.60 -1.21 18.77
N VAL A 17 40.69 -2.27 19.59
CA VAL A 17 39.61 -3.24 19.78
C VAL A 17 38.34 -2.58 20.32
N VAL A 18 38.47 -1.71 21.33
CA VAL A 18 37.36 -0.99 21.92
C VAL A 18 36.69 -0.05 20.90
N ILE A 19 37.51 0.66 20.12
CA ILE A 19 36.98 1.52 19.04
C ILE A 19 36.24 0.70 17.99
N CYS A 20 36.80 -0.41 17.52
CA CYS A 20 36.13 -1.31 16.56
C CYS A 20 34.82 -1.83 17.12
N PHE A 21 34.76 -2.19 18.40
CA PHE A 21 33.53 -2.64 19.06
C PHE A 21 32.45 -1.54 19.03
N PHE A 22 32.77 -0.32 19.41
CA PHE A 22 31.79 0.79 19.40
C PHE A 22 31.33 1.15 17.98
N VAL A 23 32.21 1.10 16.99
CA VAL A 23 31.86 1.30 15.57
C VAL A 23 30.87 0.22 15.10
N THR A 24 31.13 -1.04 15.45
CA THR A 24 30.25 -2.16 15.11
C THR A 24 28.87 -2.01 15.73
N VAL A 25 28.84 -1.76 17.05
CA VAL A 25 27.57 -1.59 17.79
C VAL A 25 26.79 -0.40 17.23
N GLY A 26 27.48 0.73 16.96
CA GLY A 26 26.86 1.90 16.34
C GLY A 26 26.28 1.64 14.97
N ALA A 27 27.00 0.92 14.11
CA ALA A 27 26.53 0.55 12.76
C ALA A 27 25.32 -0.39 12.81
N LEU A 28 25.35 -1.40 13.69
CA LEU A 28 24.22 -2.31 13.90
C LEU A 28 22.99 -1.60 14.42
N PHE A 29 23.17 -0.70 15.40
CA PHE A 29 22.07 0.09 15.97
C PHE A 29 21.45 1.02 14.92
N TYR A 30 22.28 1.73 14.16
CA TYR A 30 21.81 2.57 13.05
C TYR A 30 21.02 1.77 12.01
N GLY A 31 21.53 0.59 11.63
CA GLY A 31 20.86 -0.30 10.68
C GLY A 31 19.51 -0.81 11.20
N MET A 32 19.45 -1.19 12.47
CA MET A 32 18.20 -1.64 13.11
C MET A 32 17.15 -0.52 13.13
N VAL A 33 17.54 0.70 13.52
CA VAL A 33 16.63 1.86 13.50
C VAL A 33 16.15 2.17 12.10
N ASN A 34 17.04 2.16 11.11
CA ASN A 34 16.69 2.44 9.71
C ASN A 34 15.70 1.40 9.17
N ILE A 35 15.96 0.11 9.37
CA ILE A 35 15.05 -0.97 8.94
C ILE A 35 13.70 -0.85 9.66
N SER A 36 13.69 -0.61 10.96
CA SER A 36 12.46 -0.45 11.75
C SER A 36 11.61 0.72 11.28
N THR A 37 12.24 1.87 10.98
CA THR A 37 11.54 3.06 10.48
C THR A 37 10.94 2.81 9.09
N ARG A 38 11.69 2.17 8.18
CA ARG A 38 11.19 1.80 6.85
C ARG A 38 10.03 0.80 6.94
N TYR A 39 10.14 -0.19 7.80
CA TYR A 39 9.08 -1.16 8.03
C TYR A 39 7.81 -0.51 8.59
N ALA A 40 7.95 0.43 9.51
CA ALA A 40 6.81 1.17 10.06
C ALA A 40 6.12 2.05 9.00
N GLN A 41 6.90 2.73 8.14
CA GLN A 41 6.37 3.51 7.01
C GLN A 41 5.71 2.63 5.96
N PHE A 42 6.32 1.49 5.62
CA PHE A 42 5.74 0.49 4.74
C PHE A 42 4.36 0.03 5.23
N TYR A 43 4.26 -0.36 6.51
CA TYR A 43 3.02 -0.86 7.08
C TYR A 43 1.93 0.21 7.12
N LYS A 44 2.30 1.42 7.52
CA LYS A 44 1.35 2.53 7.67
C LYS A 44 0.80 3.05 6.35
N ASN A 45 1.62 3.11 5.29
CA ASN A 45 1.23 3.75 4.04
C ASN A 45 0.94 2.74 2.93
N ASN A 46 1.85 1.82 2.65
CA ASN A 46 1.74 0.97 1.47
C ASN A 46 0.84 -0.25 1.69
N HIS A 47 0.95 -0.90 2.85
CA HIS A 47 0.05 -2.03 3.15
C HIS A 47 -1.39 -1.57 3.30
N GLU A 48 -1.63 -0.46 4.01
CA GLU A 48 -2.97 0.11 4.15
C GLU A 48 -3.53 0.54 2.78
N ALA A 49 -2.70 1.10 1.89
CA ALA A 49 -3.12 1.44 0.53
C ALA A 49 -3.58 0.21 -0.27
N ILE A 50 -2.84 -0.92 -0.22
CA ILE A 50 -3.26 -2.18 -0.87
C ILE A 50 -4.63 -2.62 -0.35
N VAL A 51 -4.78 -2.70 0.98
CA VAL A 51 -6.04 -3.12 1.61
C VAL A 51 -7.21 -2.24 1.17
N ARG A 52 -6.98 -0.94 1.03
CA ARG A 52 -8.03 0.00 0.60
C ARG A 52 -8.36 -0.09 -0.89
N VAL A 53 -7.37 -0.32 -1.75
CA VAL A 53 -7.62 -0.61 -3.18
C VAL A 53 -8.48 -1.86 -3.31
N ASP A 54 -8.15 -2.93 -2.57
CA ASP A 54 -8.94 -4.16 -2.59
C ASP A 54 -10.36 -3.93 -2.09
N LYS A 55 -10.55 -3.14 -1.02
CA LYS A 55 -11.90 -2.77 -0.54
C LYS A 55 -12.68 -1.99 -1.59
N VAL A 56 -12.05 -1.04 -2.28
CA VAL A 56 -12.71 -0.30 -3.37
C VAL A 56 -13.15 -1.25 -4.47
N LYS A 57 -12.29 -2.19 -4.90
CA LYS A 57 -12.66 -3.21 -5.90
C LYS A 57 -13.83 -4.07 -5.43
N ILE A 58 -13.81 -4.54 -4.19
CA ILE A 58 -14.89 -5.33 -3.59
C ILE A 58 -16.20 -4.54 -3.54
N TYR A 59 -16.18 -3.29 -3.10
CA TYR A 59 -17.39 -2.47 -3.01
C TYR A 59 -17.93 -2.09 -4.40
N THR A 60 -17.07 -1.87 -5.39
CA THR A 60 -17.48 -1.68 -6.78
C THR A 60 -18.21 -2.91 -7.30
N LEU A 61 -17.64 -4.10 -7.13
CA LEU A 61 -18.25 -5.36 -7.54
C LEU A 61 -19.59 -5.60 -6.81
N ALA A 62 -19.64 -5.35 -5.51
CA ALA A 62 -20.86 -5.48 -4.72
C ALA A 62 -21.95 -4.49 -5.17
N THR A 63 -21.57 -3.27 -5.56
CA THR A 63 -22.49 -2.28 -6.14
C THR A 63 -23.07 -2.80 -7.45
N ILE A 64 -22.23 -3.30 -8.37
CA ILE A 64 -22.66 -3.90 -9.64
C ILE A 64 -23.66 -5.02 -9.38
N GLN A 65 -23.31 -5.97 -8.52
CA GLN A 65 -24.15 -7.11 -8.19
C GLN A 65 -25.52 -6.68 -7.68
N ASN A 66 -25.56 -5.75 -6.72
CA ASN A 66 -26.84 -5.29 -6.14
C ASN A 66 -27.69 -4.49 -7.13
N LEU A 67 -27.07 -3.72 -8.04
CA LEU A 67 -27.81 -3.06 -9.13
C LEU A 67 -28.42 -4.09 -10.08
N VAL A 68 -27.66 -5.11 -10.47
CA VAL A 68 -28.15 -6.20 -11.35
C VAL A 68 -29.32 -6.95 -10.68
N GLU A 69 -29.16 -7.34 -9.39
CA GLU A 69 -30.22 -7.99 -8.63
C GLU A 69 -31.50 -7.11 -8.52
N ALA A 70 -31.32 -5.80 -8.32
CA ALA A 70 -32.43 -4.87 -8.29
C ALA A 70 -33.16 -4.76 -9.64
N MET A 71 -32.44 -4.86 -10.78
CA MET A 71 -33.01 -4.82 -12.13
C MET A 71 -33.82 -6.07 -12.48
N ILE A 72 -33.36 -7.25 -12.03
CA ILE A 72 -33.99 -8.54 -12.40
C ILE A 72 -35.08 -8.98 -11.43
N ASN A 73 -35.15 -8.38 -10.24
CA ASN A 73 -36.10 -8.76 -9.21
C ASN A 73 -37.45 -8.05 -9.38
N ASP A 74 -38.55 -8.82 -9.29
CA ASP A 74 -39.91 -8.28 -9.38
C ASP A 74 -40.52 -7.94 -8.02
N ASP A 75 -39.90 -8.34 -6.91
CA ASP A 75 -40.37 -7.98 -5.56
C ASP A 75 -39.85 -6.58 -5.18
N PRO A 76 -40.76 -5.59 -4.98
CA PRO A 76 -40.37 -4.24 -4.60
C PRO A 76 -39.62 -4.18 -3.26
N THR A 77 -39.90 -5.10 -2.35
CA THR A 77 -39.21 -5.16 -1.03
C THR A 77 -37.76 -5.60 -1.21
N ALA A 78 -37.53 -6.63 -2.03
CA ALA A 78 -36.19 -7.10 -2.37
C ALA A 78 -35.42 -6.00 -3.13
N THR A 79 -36.02 -5.36 -4.13
CA THR A 79 -35.41 -4.24 -4.85
C THR A 79 -34.96 -3.13 -3.91
N LYS A 80 -35.81 -2.73 -2.96
CA LYS A 80 -35.44 -1.70 -1.96
C LYS A 80 -34.25 -2.14 -1.10
N THR A 81 -34.17 -3.42 -0.75
CA THR A 81 -33.04 -3.97 0.01
C THR A 81 -31.74 -3.89 -0.78
N TYR A 82 -31.77 -4.28 -2.06
CA TYR A 82 -30.60 -4.17 -2.94
C TYR A 82 -30.13 -2.72 -3.09
N LEU A 83 -31.03 -1.78 -3.30
CA LEU A 83 -30.69 -0.36 -3.40
C LEU A 83 -30.09 0.19 -2.10
N SER A 84 -30.60 -0.21 -0.93
CA SER A 84 -30.00 0.15 0.37
C SER A 84 -28.58 -0.43 0.54
N ASN A 85 -28.32 -1.63 0.02
CA ASN A 85 -26.99 -2.18 -0.01
C ASN A 85 -26.05 -1.37 -0.91
N VAL A 86 -26.52 -0.94 -2.09
CA VAL A 86 -25.77 -0.06 -2.99
C VAL A 86 -25.33 1.22 -2.27
N ASP A 87 -26.25 1.87 -1.54
CA ASP A 87 -25.91 3.08 -0.77
C ASP A 87 -24.84 2.81 0.28
N SER A 88 -24.92 1.66 0.96
CA SER A 88 -23.92 1.26 1.96
C SER A 88 -22.53 1.02 1.34
N TYR A 89 -22.47 0.36 0.19
CA TYR A 89 -21.20 0.13 -0.51
C TYR A 89 -20.61 1.42 -1.08
N ARG A 90 -21.45 2.33 -1.57
CA ARG A 90 -21.01 3.64 -2.03
C ARG A 90 -20.41 4.49 -0.90
N ALA A 91 -21.00 4.47 0.28
CA ALA A 91 -20.42 5.12 1.45
C ALA A 91 -19.03 4.53 1.79
N GLY A 92 -18.87 3.21 1.66
CA GLY A 92 -17.57 2.55 1.80
C GLY A 92 -16.56 2.93 0.71
N LEU A 93 -17.00 3.12 -0.53
CA LEU A 93 -16.16 3.63 -1.62
C LEU A 93 -15.66 5.04 -1.32
N GLU A 94 -16.53 5.95 -0.91
CA GLU A 94 -16.18 7.33 -0.55
C GLU A 94 -15.22 7.41 0.63
N GLU A 95 -15.43 6.61 1.68
CA GLU A 95 -14.52 6.52 2.83
C GLU A 95 -13.11 6.11 2.41
N ASN A 96 -13.01 5.01 1.62
CA ASN A 96 -11.71 4.51 1.19
C ASN A 96 -11.04 5.46 0.18
N ALA A 97 -11.81 6.11 -0.70
CA ALA A 97 -11.31 7.14 -1.59
C ALA A 97 -10.78 8.36 -0.84
N GLY A 98 -11.50 8.85 0.17
CA GLY A 98 -11.07 9.97 1.01
C GLY A 98 -9.75 9.71 1.73
N TRP A 99 -9.55 8.47 2.19
CA TRP A 99 -8.28 8.09 2.83
C TRP A 99 -7.07 8.32 1.92
N PHE A 100 -7.16 8.03 0.61
CA PHE A 100 -6.05 8.23 -0.33
C PHE A 100 -5.64 9.68 -0.46
N LEU A 101 -6.60 10.62 -0.44
CA LEU A 101 -6.30 12.06 -0.49
C LEU A 101 -5.52 12.54 0.74
N GLU A 102 -5.76 11.94 1.89
CA GLU A 102 -5.21 12.39 3.16
C GLU A 102 -3.87 11.70 3.52
N HIS A 103 -3.69 10.45 3.10
CA HIS A 103 -2.63 9.60 3.65
C HIS A 103 -1.69 9.01 2.61
N TYR A 104 -2.07 8.97 1.34
CA TYR A 104 -1.24 8.35 0.31
C TYR A 104 -0.19 9.33 -0.22
N ASN A 105 1.07 8.87 -0.26
CA ASN A 105 2.22 9.69 -0.68
C ASN A 105 2.73 9.33 -2.09
N GLY A 106 1.93 8.63 -2.90
CA GLY A 106 2.27 8.26 -4.28
C GLY A 106 1.88 9.33 -5.30
N ASP A 107 1.57 8.90 -6.53
CA ASP A 107 1.22 9.81 -7.62
C ASP A 107 -0.15 10.48 -7.40
N MET A 108 -0.13 11.76 -7.08
CA MET A 108 -1.34 12.57 -6.89
C MET A 108 -2.16 12.71 -8.17
N THR A 109 -1.55 12.55 -9.35
CA THR A 109 -2.29 12.59 -10.62
C THR A 109 -3.23 11.40 -10.71
N LEU A 110 -2.74 10.21 -10.35
CA LEU A 110 -3.54 8.98 -10.34
C LEU A 110 -4.66 9.04 -9.30
N ILE A 111 -4.40 9.62 -8.11
CA ILE A 111 -5.43 9.83 -7.08
C ILE A 111 -6.53 10.75 -7.59
N ASN A 112 -6.17 11.87 -8.23
CA ASN A 112 -7.15 12.80 -8.77
C ASN A 112 -7.98 12.17 -9.90
N GLN A 113 -7.36 11.37 -10.77
CA GLN A 113 -8.08 10.58 -11.78
C GLN A 113 -9.05 9.60 -11.15
N PHE A 114 -8.62 8.88 -10.12
CA PHE A 114 -9.50 7.97 -9.37
C PHE A 114 -10.71 8.69 -8.78
N HIS A 115 -10.52 9.82 -8.10
CA HIS A 115 -11.63 10.59 -7.54
C HIS A 115 -12.60 11.11 -8.61
N THR A 116 -12.07 11.64 -9.72
CA THR A 116 -12.88 12.12 -10.83
C THR A 116 -13.71 10.98 -11.43
N GLN A 117 -13.08 9.82 -11.61
CA GLN A 117 -13.76 8.65 -12.17
C GLN A 117 -14.80 8.07 -11.20
N LEU A 118 -14.50 8.05 -9.90
CA LEU A 118 -15.45 7.63 -8.87
C LEU A 118 -16.70 8.53 -8.85
N GLN A 119 -16.54 9.85 -9.00
CA GLN A 119 -17.66 10.79 -9.12
C GLN A 119 -18.50 10.51 -10.37
N ALA A 120 -17.87 10.34 -11.53
CA ALA A 120 -18.59 10.01 -12.76
C ALA A 120 -19.38 8.71 -12.64
N THR A 121 -18.77 7.66 -12.07
CA THR A 121 -19.46 6.39 -11.80
C THR A 121 -20.62 6.58 -10.82
N SER A 122 -20.44 7.40 -9.78
CA SER A 122 -21.48 7.70 -8.79
C SER A 122 -22.67 8.45 -9.39
N GLU A 123 -22.44 9.39 -10.32
CA GLU A 123 -23.51 10.11 -11.01
C GLU A 123 -24.38 9.18 -11.85
N VAL A 124 -23.76 8.25 -12.57
CA VAL A 124 -24.51 7.26 -13.37
C VAL A 124 -25.20 6.25 -12.47
N THR A 125 -24.58 5.85 -11.35
CA THR A 125 -25.23 5.00 -10.34
C THR A 125 -26.52 5.64 -9.83
N ASN A 126 -26.53 6.96 -9.57
CA ASN A 126 -27.72 7.67 -9.13
C ASN A 126 -28.86 7.60 -10.15
N LYS A 127 -28.54 7.73 -11.45
CA LYS A 127 -29.56 7.60 -12.51
C LYS A 127 -30.19 6.21 -12.52
N VAL A 128 -29.38 5.17 -12.39
CA VAL A 128 -29.85 3.77 -12.34
C VAL A 128 -30.75 3.56 -11.12
N ILE A 129 -30.34 4.04 -9.94
CA ILE A 129 -31.13 3.97 -8.69
C ILE A 129 -32.45 4.73 -8.84
N GLU A 130 -32.44 5.93 -9.42
CA GLU A 130 -33.63 6.74 -9.64
C GLU A 130 -34.66 5.96 -10.48
N TYR A 131 -34.25 5.38 -11.61
CA TYR A 131 -35.15 4.57 -12.43
C TYR A 131 -35.68 3.35 -11.67
N LEU A 132 -34.83 2.59 -10.98
CA LEU A 132 -35.26 1.42 -10.22
C LEU A 132 -36.22 1.75 -9.07
N SER A 133 -36.07 2.92 -8.47
CA SER A 133 -36.92 3.40 -7.38
C SER A 133 -38.35 3.69 -7.81
N THR A 134 -38.62 3.95 -9.10
CA THR A 134 -39.97 4.15 -9.62
C THR A 134 -40.82 2.88 -9.69
N GLY A 135 -40.16 1.72 -9.80
CA GLY A 135 -40.80 0.38 -9.79
C GLY A 135 -41.64 0.03 -11.01
N SER A 136 -41.67 0.85 -12.07
CA SER A 136 -42.39 0.53 -13.31
C SER A 136 -41.51 -0.28 -14.28
N ASP A 137 -42.12 -1.12 -15.13
CA ASP A 137 -41.39 -1.92 -16.13
C ASP A 137 -40.62 -1.02 -17.12
N SER A 138 -41.21 0.09 -17.52
CA SER A 138 -40.53 1.08 -18.38
C SER A 138 -39.31 1.68 -17.72
N ALA A 139 -39.35 1.95 -16.42
CA ALA A 139 -38.23 2.50 -15.67
C ALA A 139 -37.13 1.41 -15.44
N LYS A 140 -37.53 0.17 -15.20
CA LYS A 140 -36.55 -0.96 -15.14
C LYS A 140 -35.79 -1.09 -16.47
N GLU A 141 -36.48 -0.96 -17.61
CA GLU A 141 -35.81 -0.99 -18.91
C GLU A 141 -34.89 0.23 -19.12
N GLN A 142 -35.28 1.43 -18.67
CA GLN A 142 -34.38 2.58 -18.68
C GLN A 142 -33.17 2.37 -17.76
N ALA A 143 -33.34 1.79 -16.58
CA ALA A 143 -32.24 1.42 -15.69
C ALA A 143 -31.27 0.48 -16.36
N ARG A 144 -31.79 -0.57 -17.07
CA ARG A 144 -30.99 -1.54 -17.78
C ARG A 144 -30.18 -0.90 -18.92
N LEU A 145 -30.78 -0.04 -19.71
CA LEU A 145 -30.09 0.68 -20.79
C LEU A 145 -29.03 1.61 -20.25
N THR A 146 -29.35 2.40 -19.21
CA THR A 146 -28.38 3.29 -18.55
C THR A 146 -27.23 2.49 -17.93
N PHE A 147 -27.52 1.31 -17.37
CA PHE A 147 -26.48 0.44 -16.82
C PHE A 147 -25.50 -0.03 -17.92
N ILE A 148 -26.01 -0.49 -19.07
CA ILE A 148 -25.18 -0.99 -20.15
C ILE A 148 -24.43 0.13 -20.87
N ASP A 149 -25.11 1.23 -21.18
CA ASP A 149 -24.60 2.26 -22.09
C ASP A 149 -23.76 3.33 -21.36
N GLU A 150 -24.04 3.58 -20.07
CA GLU A 150 -23.36 4.62 -19.30
C GLU A 150 -22.57 4.05 -18.13
N PHE A 151 -23.16 3.19 -17.27
CA PHE A 151 -22.55 2.73 -16.04
C PHE A 151 -21.38 1.76 -16.29
N ASP A 152 -21.57 0.72 -17.08
CA ASP A 152 -20.55 -0.29 -17.37
C ASP A 152 -19.26 0.31 -17.98
N PRO A 153 -19.33 1.25 -18.96
CA PRO A 153 -18.16 1.98 -19.43
C PRO A 153 -17.44 2.80 -18.34
N GLU A 154 -18.18 3.46 -17.45
CA GLU A 154 -17.56 4.26 -16.36
C GLU A 154 -16.92 3.36 -15.29
N VAL A 155 -17.51 2.21 -14.97
CA VAL A 155 -16.91 1.20 -14.10
C VAL A 155 -15.65 0.63 -14.73
N SER A 156 -15.66 0.31 -16.02
CA SER A 156 -14.47 -0.22 -16.70
C SER A 156 -13.28 0.76 -16.66
N LYS A 157 -13.54 2.06 -16.76
CA LYS A 157 -12.50 3.09 -16.57
C LYS A 157 -12.01 3.12 -15.13
N LEU A 158 -12.91 3.04 -14.14
CA LEU A 158 -12.56 2.99 -12.73
C LEU A 158 -11.68 1.77 -12.41
N GLU A 159 -12.03 0.60 -12.92
CA GLU A 159 -11.23 -0.63 -12.78
C GLU A 159 -9.83 -0.45 -13.38
N GLY A 160 -9.71 0.13 -14.56
CA GLY A 160 -8.42 0.42 -15.19
C GLY A 160 -7.53 1.36 -14.37
N ILE A 161 -8.12 2.34 -13.68
CA ILE A 161 -7.39 3.22 -12.75
C ILE A 161 -6.98 2.46 -11.49
N LEU A 162 -7.86 1.63 -10.93
CA LEU A 162 -7.57 0.80 -9.76
C LEU A 162 -6.47 -0.22 -10.02
N ASP A 163 -6.39 -0.77 -11.24
CA ASP A 163 -5.30 -1.66 -11.63
C ASP A 163 -3.96 -0.92 -11.69
N GLN A 164 -3.92 0.26 -12.32
CA GLN A 164 -2.73 1.11 -12.33
C GLN A 164 -2.30 1.48 -10.89
N PHE A 165 -3.27 1.74 -10.02
CA PHE A 165 -3.01 2.05 -8.62
C PHE A 165 -2.42 0.84 -7.87
N SER A 166 -2.99 -0.34 -8.10
CA SER A 166 -2.49 -1.61 -7.55
C SER A 166 -1.06 -1.90 -7.98
N ASP A 167 -0.74 -1.70 -9.26
CA ASP A 167 0.60 -1.88 -9.81
C ASP A 167 1.58 -0.89 -9.17
N GLN A 168 1.22 0.39 -9.08
CA GLN A 168 2.07 1.41 -8.48
C GLN A 168 2.37 1.10 -7.00
N VAL A 169 1.36 0.70 -6.22
CA VAL A 169 1.58 0.34 -4.82
C VAL A 169 2.44 -0.91 -4.70
N THR A 170 2.26 -1.89 -5.57
CA THR A 170 3.08 -3.11 -5.63
C THR A 170 4.55 -2.78 -5.93
N ASP A 171 4.80 -1.88 -6.86
CA ASP A 171 6.15 -1.41 -7.19
C ASP A 171 6.82 -0.67 -6.01
N LEU A 172 6.06 0.18 -5.31
CA LEU A 172 6.55 0.85 -4.10
C LEU A 172 6.93 -0.16 -3.01
N VAL A 173 6.13 -1.21 -2.83
CA VAL A 173 6.40 -2.32 -1.91
C VAL A 173 7.68 -3.06 -2.31
N GLY A 174 7.83 -3.40 -3.60
CA GLY A 174 9.01 -4.05 -4.14
C GLY A 174 10.29 -3.23 -3.93
N ASN A 175 10.23 -1.94 -4.16
CA ASN A 175 11.34 -1.01 -4.00
C ASN A 175 11.77 -0.88 -2.52
N GLU A 176 10.82 -0.78 -1.59
CA GLU A 176 11.10 -0.76 -0.15
C GLU A 176 11.71 -2.07 0.35
N TYR A 177 11.20 -3.21 -0.13
CA TYR A 177 11.78 -4.51 0.17
C TYR A 177 13.23 -4.61 -0.30
N ASN A 178 13.50 -4.27 -1.56
CA ASN A 178 14.84 -4.30 -2.13
C ASN A 178 15.81 -3.36 -1.40
N SER A 179 15.37 -2.15 -1.04
CA SER A 179 16.17 -1.19 -0.27
C SER A 179 16.51 -1.72 1.14
N SER A 180 15.56 -2.37 1.80
CA SER A 180 15.77 -3.01 3.10
C SER A 180 16.74 -4.18 3.01
N MET A 181 16.65 -4.99 1.95
CA MET A 181 17.59 -6.10 1.67
C MET A 181 19.00 -5.59 1.40
N GLN A 182 19.16 -4.51 0.65
CA GLN A 182 20.48 -3.88 0.42
C GLN A 182 21.10 -3.40 1.73
N THR A 183 20.32 -2.70 2.56
CA THR A 183 20.78 -2.24 3.88
C THR A 183 21.25 -3.42 4.74
N ARG A 184 20.46 -4.49 4.81
CA ARG A 184 20.83 -5.72 5.52
C ARG A 184 22.13 -6.31 5.02
N ASN A 185 22.29 -6.43 3.69
CA ASN A 185 23.48 -7.02 3.08
C ASN A 185 24.74 -6.18 3.38
N VAL A 186 24.64 -4.85 3.30
CA VAL A 186 25.74 -3.94 3.66
C VAL A 186 26.14 -4.12 5.13
N LEU A 187 25.18 -4.17 6.05
CA LEU A 187 25.43 -4.38 7.47
C LEU A 187 26.10 -5.74 7.74
N PHE A 188 25.67 -6.78 7.03
CA PHE A 188 26.24 -8.11 7.16
C PHE A 188 27.71 -8.14 6.68
N ILE A 189 28.02 -7.53 5.53
CA ILE A 189 29.39 -7.42 5.01
C ILE A 189 30.28 -6.62 5.96
N VAL A 190 29.80 -5.46 6.45
CA VAL A 190 30.52 -4.64 7.41
C VAL A 190 30.80 -5.44 8.70
N GLY A 191 29.82 -6.17 9.21
CA GLY A 191 29.96 -7.03 10.38
C GLY A 191 31.04 -8.10 10.19
N ILE A 192 31.08 -8.77 9.04
CA ILE A 192 32.13 -9.77 8.70
C ILE A 192 33.53 -9.11 8.65
N ILE A 193 33.66 -7.97 7.95
CA ILE A 193 34.94 -7.26 7.85
C ILE A 193 35.47 -6.90 9.24
N ILE A 194 34.62 -6.39 10.11
CA ILE A 194 35.00 -6.02 11.48
C ILE A 194 35.38 -7.27 12.29
N ALA A 195 34.61 -8.35 12.20
CA ALA A 195 34.90 -9.61 12.89
C ALA A 195 36.22 -10.19 12.48
N VAL A 196 36.54 -10.23 11.16
CA VAL A 196 37.82 -10.71 10.62
C VAL A 196 38.95 -9.77 11.07
N SER A 197 38.79 -8.47 11.00
CA SER A 197 39.79 -7.50 11.47
C SER A 197 40.09 -7.66 12.96
N TYR A 198 39.04 -7.89 13.78
CA TYR A 198 39.18 -8.15 15.21
C TYR A 198 39.99 -9.41 15.48
N THR A 199 39.70 -10.51 14.79
CA THR A 199 40.47 -11.78 14.96
C THR A 199 41.92 -11.64 14.56
N HIS A 200 42.23 -10.94 13.47
CA HIS A 200 43.61 -10.67 13.06
C HIS A 200 44.40 -9.76 13.99
N LEU A 201 43.70 -8.80 14.67
CA LEU A 201 44.35 -7.92 15.65
C LEU A 201 44.58 -8.59 17.00
N THR A 202 43.80 -9.61 17.34
CA THR A 202 43.85 -10.29 18.65
C THR A 202 44.68 -11.59 18.63
N LEU A 203 44.89 -12.21 17.47
CA LEU A 203 45.74 -13.37 17.35
C LEU A 203 47.21 -12.92 17.47
N PRO A 204 48.02 -13.54 18.36
CA PRO A 204 49.44 -13.26 18.44
C PRO A 204 50.06 -13.66 17.11
N THR A 205 50.74 -12.73 16.45
CA THR A 205 51.63 -13.02 15.35
C THR A 205 52.83 -13.80 15.92
N THR A 206 52.75 -15.15 15.83
CA THR A 206 53.87 -16.05 16.11
C THR A 206 55.00 -15.82 15.12
#